data_6b618db5fd2da6dd210a3c900ff54fed
#
_entry.id   6b618db5fd2da6dd210a3c900ff54fed
#
_cell.length_a   1.000
_cell.length_b   1.000
_cell.length_c   1.000
_cell.angle_alpha   90.00
_cell.angle_beta   90.00
_cell.angle_gamma   90.00
#
_symmetry.space_group_name_H-M   'P 1'
#
loop_
_entity.id
_entity.type
_entity.pdbx_description
1 polymer ?
#
loop_
_entity_poly.entity_id
_entity_poly.type
_entity_poly.pdbx_seq_one_letter_code
_entity_poly.pdbx_strand_id
1 'polypeptide(L)'
;MRPMQFIETALLRIGYKEWNPEGHHTIVLTHGWPDSPRCWHEVVPHLVQAGYRVLVPALRGFLPTTFLREDTPRTGQLSALGRDMVDFVQALGLEKPVLVGHDWGARAVANACGLQPGIASHMVLLSVGYGTNDPKQDLSMEQTQLYWYHWFMATARGERYVRANGKEFSQRMWDTWAPKGWYLPNEFEQTAMAFNNPDWAEVTLHSYQHRWGHAPSDPYYDADEALLHPAPVLNVPTLMLHGEVDGVSLPATSAKREKFFSGPYVRQLLPGVGHFPQREAPSKVAQAILGFLKANPVG
;
A
#
# COMPACT_ATOMS: atom_id res chain seq x y z
N MET A 1 -23.86 -5.61 -5.20
CA MET A 1 -22.54 -4.89 -5.11
C MET A 1 -22.64 -3.91 -3.94
N ARG A 2 -21.67 -3.85 -3.01
CA ARG A 2 -21.72 -2.89 -1.89
C ARG A 2 -21.58 -1.47 -2.45
N PRO A 3 -22.35 -0.48 -1.94
CA PRO A 3 -22.24 0.90 -2.40
C PRO A 3 -20.88 1.48 -2.06
N MET A 4 -20.42 2.42 -2.88
CA MET A 4 -19.25 3.24 -2.58
C MET A 4 -19.63 4.27 -1.54
N GLN A 5 -18.80 4.41 -0.51
CA GLN A 5 -18.90 5.44 0.53
C GLN A 5 -17.78 6.44 0.38
N PHE A 6 -17.94 7.60 0.97
CA PHE A 6 -16.94 8.67 0.93
C PHE A 6 -16.79 9.31 2.30
N ILE A 7 -15.55 9.68 2.62
CA ILE A 7 -15.23 10.49 3.79
C ILE A 7 -14.28 11.63 3.36
N GLU A 8 -14.50 12.82 3.86
CA GLU A 8 -13.62 13.95 3.62
C GLU A 8 -12.59 14.04 4.75
N THR A 9 -11.35 14.28 4.35
CA THR A 9 -10.20 14.55 5.22
C THR A 9 -9.70 15.96 4.95
N ALA A 10 -8.54 16.33 5.47
CA ALA A 10 -7.98 17.67 5.24
C ALA A 10 -7.77 18.01 3.75
N LEU A 11 -7.39 17.02 2.92
CA LEU A 11 -7.02 17.24 1.52
C LEU A 11 -7.83 16.41 0.53
N LEU A 12 -8.42 15.31 0.97
CA LEU A 12 -9.01 14.31 0.09
C LEU A 12 -10.47 14.01 0.43
N ARG A 13 -11.25 13.73 -0.59
CA ARG A 13 -12.49 12.98 -0.49
C ARG A 13 -12.16 11.52 -0.80
N ILE A 14 -11.97 10.71 0.25
CA ILE A 14 -11.55 9.31 0.12
C ILE A 14 -12.77 8.42 -0.13
N GLY A 15 -12.74 7.71 -1.26
CA GLY A 15 -13.75 6.70 -1.56
C GLY A 15 -13.35 5.34 -0.98
N TYR A 16 -14.30 4.65 -0.35
CA TYR A 16 -14.08 3.34 0.25
C TYR A 16 -15.30 2.45 0.15
N LYS A 17 -15.07 1.14 0.28
CA LYS A 17 -16.14 0.15 0.45
C LYS A 17 -16.09 -0.43 1.85
N GLU A 18 -17.28 -0.81 2.35
CA GLU A 18 -17.43 -1.36 3.69
C GLU A 18 -18.22 -2.67 3.64
N TRP A 19 -17.77 -3.64 4.44
CA TRP A 19 -18.46 -4.91 4.66
C TRP A 19 -18.58 -5.16 6.17
N ASN A 20 -19.69 -5.79 6.57
CA ASN A 20 -20.00 -6.17 7.94
C ASN A 20 -19.82 -5.01 8.94
N PRO A 21 -20.60 -3.90 8.84
CA PRO A 21 -20.44 -2.72 9.68
C PRO A 21 -20.58 -3.00 11.18
N GLU A 22 -21.30 -4.06 11.56
CA GLU A 22 -21.47 -4.52 12.94
C GLU A 22 -20.40 -5.54 13.39
N GLY A 23 -19.33 -5.69 12.63
CA GLY A 23 -18.23 -6.61 12.97
C GLY A 23 -17.53 -6.23 14.26
N HIS A 24 -17.03 -7.22 14.97
CA HIS A 24 -16.47 -7.06 16.33
C HIS A 24 -15.17 -6.23 16.38
N HIS A 25 -14.43 -6.14 15.27
CA HIS A 25 -13.23 -5.31 15.15
C HIS A 25 -13.03 -4.90 13.69
N THR A 26 -12.38 -3.77 13.48
CA THR A 26 -12.21 -3.23 12.11
C THR A 26 -10.86 -3.62 11.51
N ILE A 27 -10.88 -4.07 10.25
CA ILE A 27 -9.71 -4.26 9.40
C ILE A 27 -9.78 -3.26 8.24
N VAL A 28 -8.73 -2.48 8.02
CA VAL A 28 -8.56 -1.60 6.86
C VAL A 28 -7.59 -2.26 5.89
N LEU A 29 -8.01 -2.49 4.65
CA LEU A 29 -7.22 -3.13 3.60
C LEU A 29 -6.83 -2.10 2.53
N THR A 30 -5.54 -1.81 2.41
CA THR A 30 -5.02 -0.74 1.55
C THR A 30 -4.23 -1.32 0.39
N HIS A 31 -4.62 -0.96 -0.84
CA HIS A 31 -3.98 -1.45 -2.07
C HIS A 31 -2.65 -0.76 -2.35
N GLY A 32 -1.91 -1.28 -3.33
CA GLY A 32 -0.66 -0.72 -3.82
C GLY A 32 -0.72 -0.13 -5.23
N TRP A 33 0.43 0.18 -5.79
CA TRP A 33 0.62 0.61 -7.18
C TRP A 33 1.24 -0.54 -8.01
N PRO A 34 0.80 -0.75 -9.24
CA PRO A 34 -0.36 -0.20 -9.92
C PRO A 34 -1.60 -1.11 -9.75
N ASP A 35 -2.32 -0.94 -8.67
CA ASP A 35 -3.49 -1.74 -8.33
C ASP A 35 -4.68 -0.84 -7.90
N SER A 36 -5.72 -1.40 -7.37
CA SER A 36 -6.92 -0.69 -6.89
C SER A 36 -7.54 -1.41 -5.68
N PRO A 37 -8.54 -0.82 -5.01
CA PRO A 37 -9.28 -1.49 -3.93
C PRO A 37 -9.82 -2.88 -4.30
N ARG A 38 -9.98 -3.15 -5.60
CA ARG A 38 -10.44 -4.43 -6.12
C ARG A 38 -9.51 -5.60 -5.76
N CYS A 39 -8.24 -5.35 -5.52
CA CYS A 39 -7.26 -6.41 -5.19
C CYS A 39 -7.63 -7.24 -3.95
N TRP A 40 -8.49 -6.72 -3.11
CA TRP A 40 -8.89 -7.37 -1.87
C TRP A 40 -10.18 -8.18 -1.97
N HIS A 41 -10.84 -8.21 -3.15
CA HIS A 41 -12.19 -8.78 -3.30
C HIS A 41 -12.30 -10.26 -2.92
N GLU A 42 -11.23 -11.04 -3.10
CA GLU A 42 -11.16 -12.45 -2.72
C GLU A 42 -10.74 -12.65 -1.24
N VAL A 43 -10.04 -11.69 -0.64
CA VAL A 43 -9.64 -11.76 0.78
C VAL A 43 -10.79 -11.34 1.70
N VAL A 44 -11.55 -10.33 1.32
CA VAL A 44 -12.66 -9.75 2.12
C VAL A 44 -13.65 -10.81 2.62
N PRO A 45 -14.15 -11.76 1.81
CA PRO A 45 -15.12 -12.76 2.29
C PRO A 45 -14.62 -13.58 3.47
N HIS A 46 -13.35 -13.93 3.50
CA HIS A 46 -12.75 -14.70 4.59
C HIS A 46 -12.73 -13.91 5.91
N LEU A 47 -12.39 -12.62 5.84
CA LEU A 47 -12.33 -11.75 7.02
C LEU A 47 -13.74 -11.45 7.56
N VAL A 48 -14.69 -11.21 6.65
CA VAL A 48 -16.11 -11.02 7.00
C VAL A 48 -16.70 -12.28 7.64
N GLN A 49 -16.41 -13.46 7.10
CA GLN A 49 -16.84 -14.74 7.67
C GLN A 49 -16.27 -14.96 9.08
N ALA A 50 -15.08 -14.45 9.34
CA ALA A 50 -14.46 -14.46 10.67
C ALA A 50 -15.03 -13.38 11.63
N GLY A 51 -16.04 -12.59 11.19
CA GLY A 51 -16.75 -11.61 12.02
C GLY A 51 -16.19 -10.19 12.01
N TYR A 52 -15.16 -9.90 11.21
CA TYR A 52 -14.55 -8.56 11.14
C TYR A 52 -15.38 -7.60 10.31
N ARG A 53 -15.38 -6.32 10.73
CA ARG A 53 -15.74 -5.20 9.88
C ARG A 53 -14.57 -4.92 8.93
N VAL A 54 -14.81 -4.80 7.62
CA VAL A 54 -13.74 -4.60 6.64
C VAL A 54 -13.98 -3.32 5.85
N LEU A 55 -12.97 -2.45 5.82
CA LEU A 55 -12.95 -1.20 5.05
C LEU A 55 -11.83 -1.30 4.00
N VAL A 56 -12.15 -0.86 2.78
CA VAL A 56 -11.19 -0.90 1.65
C VAL A 56 -11.18 0.47 0.96
N PRO A 57 -10.31 1.40 1.41
CA PRO A 57 -10.16 2.71 0.78
C PRO A 57 -9.37 2.64 -0.52
N ALA A 58 -9.61 3.63 -1.41
CA ALA A 58 -8.73 3.93 -2.53
C ALA A 58 -7.68 4.97 -2.11
N LEU A 59 -6.43 4.75 -2.49
CA LEU A 59 -5.33 5.69 -2.27
C LEU A 59 -5.50 6.97 -3.10
N ARG A 60 -4.77 8.07 -2.70
CA ARG A 60 -4.65 9.27 -3.51
C ARG A 60 -4.18 8.94 -4.93
N GLY A 61 -4.70 9.63 -5.92
CA GLY A 61 -4.41 9.37 -7.34
C GLY A 61 -5.15 8.17 -7.94
N PHE A 62 -5.99 7.47 -7.18
CA PHE A 62 -6.80 6.35 -7.69
C PHE A 62 -8.30 6.61 -7.49
N LEU A 63 -9.11 6.40 -8.55
CA LEU A 63 -10.56 6.49 -8.38
C LEU A 63 -11.05 5.45 -7.37
N PRO A 64 -12.07 5.84 -6.54
CA PRO A 64 -12.85 7.06 -6.60
C PRO A 64 -12.35 8.18 -5.67
N THR A 65 -11.17 8.07 -5.08
CA THR A 65 -10.58 9.12 -4.24
C THR A 65 -10.18 10.34 -5.10
N THR A 66 -10.48 11.54 -4.63
CA THR A 66 -10.17 12.80 -5.32
C THR A 66 -9.62 13.82 -4.34
N PHE A 67 -8.83 14.77 -4.84
CA PHE A 67 -8.45 15.94 -4.06
C PHE A 67 -9.64 16.89 -3.92
N LEU A 68 -9.76 17.54 -2.75
CA LEU A 68 -10.84 18.51 -2.47
C LEU A 68 -10.64 19.83 -3.19
N ARG A 69 -9.39 20.19 -3.50
CA ARG A 69 -9.02 21.47 -4.10
C ARG A 69 -8.11 21.25 -5.29
N GLU A 70 -8.29 22.06 -6.33
CA GLU A 70 -7.48 22.01 -7.55
C GLU A 70 -6.03 22.46 -7.32
N ASP A 71 -5.81 23.39 -6.39
CA ASP A 71 -4.50 23.94 -6.05
C ASP A 71 -3.67 23.07 -5.07
N THR A 72 -4.22 21.98 -4.54
CA THR A 72 -3.47 21.02 -3.71
C THR A 72 -2.40 20.32 -4.55
N PRO A 73 -1.12 20.32 -4.14
CA PRO A 73 -0.06 19.60 -4.86
C PRO A 73 -0.38 18.10 -4.99
N ARG A 74 -0.15 17.55 -6.18
CA ARG A 74 -0.36 16.10 -6.47
C ARG A 74 0.84 15.30 -5.99
N THR A 75 1.24 15.51 -4.74
CA THR A 75 2.36 14.79 -4.14
C THR A 75 2.01 13.31 -3.90
N GLY A 76 2.98 12.44 -4.21
CA GLY A 76 2.94 11.01 -3.91
C GLY A 76 4.01 10.61 -2.89
N GLN A 77 4.50 11.55 -2.05
CA GLN A 77 5.45 11.25 -0.98
C GLN A 77 4.95 10.11 -0.09
N LEU A 78 5.85 9.33 0.43
CA LEU A 78 5.47 8.21 1.30
C LEU A 78 4.89 8.69 2.63
N SER A 79 5.34 9.84 3.14
CA SER A 79 4.73 10.54 4.28
C SER A 79 3.28 10.93 4.02
N ALA A 80 3.00 11.45 2.82
CA ALA A 80 1.65 11.81 2.42
C ALA A 80 0.69 10.61 2.38
N LEU A 81 1.15 9.45 1.90
CA LEU A 81 0.36 8.21 1.97
C LEU A 81 0.09 7.78 3.42
N GLY A 82 1.08 7.95 4.31
CA GLY A 82 0.92 7.69 5.74
C GLY A 82 -0.07 8.64 6.40
N ARG A 83 0.02 9.93 6.09
CA ARG A 83 -0.89 10.97 6.59
C ARG A 83 -2.34 10.70 6.15
N ASP A 84 -2.56 10.36 4.88
CA ASP A 84 -3.90 9.99 4.39
C ASP A 84 -4.50 8.84 5.18
N MET A 85 -3.70 7.84 5.54
CA MET A 85 -4.18 6.71 6.34
C MET A 85 -4.50 7.14 7.78
N VAL A 86 -3.69 8.00 8.40
CA VAL A 86 -3.99 8.60 9.70
C VAL A 86 -5.33 9.35 9.64
N ASP A 87 -5.46 10.24 8.66
CA ASP A 87 -6.65 11.07 8.48
C ASP A 87 -7.90 10.23 8.21
N PHE A 88 -7.77 9.15 7.42
CA PHE A 88 -8.87 8.22 7.15
C PHE A 88 -9.36 7.51 8.43
N VAL A 89 -8.42 7.00 9.24
CA VAL A 89 -8.74 6.34 10.51
C VAL A 89 -9.42 7.29 11.47
N GLN A 90 -8.91 8.53 11.59
CA GLN A 90 -9.46 9.56 12.47
C GLN A 90 -10.82 10.06 12.00
N ALA A 91 -10.99 10.35 10.70
CA ALA A 91 -12.23 10.86 10.14
C ALA A 91 -13.40 9.88 10.30
N LEU A 92 -13.12 8.58 10.30
CA LEU A 92 -14.12 7.52 10.55
C LEU A 92 -14.24 7.15 12.03
N GLY A 93 -13.48 7.77 12.93
CA GLY A 93 -13.49 7.46 14.37
C GLY A 93 -13.14 6.00 14.68
N LEU A 94 -12.22 5.40 13.89
CA LEU A 94 -11.85 4.00 14.09
C LEU A 94 -10.93 3.85 15.30
N GLU A 95 -11.31 2.98 16.22
CA GLU A 95 -10.51 2.70 17.43
C GLU A 95 -9.52 1.55 17.12
N LYS A 96 -8.23 1.89 17.01
CA LYS A 96 -7.11 0.95 16.79
C LYS A 96 -7.42 -0.17 15.80
N PRO A 97 -7.81 0.13 14.55
CA PRO A 97 -8.08 -0.91 13.58
C PRO A 97 -6.84 -1.76 13.30
N VAL A 98 -7.04 -2.95 12.73
CA VAL A 98 -5.96 -3.68 12.06
C VAL A 98 -5.69 -2.98 10.74
N LEU A 99 -4.45 -2.55 10.49
CA LEU A 99 -4.04 -1.93 9.24
C LEU A 99 -3.29 -2.95 8.38
N VAL A 100 -3.83 -3.23 7.20
CA VAL A 100 -3.25 -4.16 6.23
C VAL A 100 -2.94 -3.40 4.96
N GLY A 101 -1.74 -3.53 4.44
CA GLY A 101 -1.34 -2.84 3.22
C GLY A 101 -0.49 -3.70 2.29
N HIS A 102 -0.69 -3.53 1.00
CA HIS A 102 0.12 -4.10 -0.07
C HIS A 102 0.89 -3.00 -0.79
N ASP A 103 2.18 -3.18 -1.07
CA ASP A 103 3.05 -2.26 -1.82
C ASP A 103 2.96 -0.81 -1.31
N TRP A 104 2.42 0.18 -2.06
CA TRP A 104 2.17 1.54 -1.54
C TRP A 104 1.28 1.53 -0.30
N GLY A 105 0.30 0.65 -0.25
CA GLY A 105 -0.54 0.46 0.93
C GLY A 105 0.26 -0.02 2.14
N ALA A 106 1.26 -0.91 1.94
CA ALA A 106 2.15 -1.32 3.02
C ALA A 106 2.97 -0.14 3.56
N ARG A 107 3.42 0.76 2.68
CA ARG A 107 4.09 2.01 3.08
C ARG A 107 3.16 2.96 3.81
N ALA A 108 1.93 3.12 3.30
CA ALA A 108 0.91 3.97 3.93
C ALA A 108 0.61 3.54 5.36
N VAL A 109 0.33 2.25 5.59
CA VAL A 109 0.00 1.75 6.93
C VAL A 109 1.20 1.77 7.88
N ALA A 110 2.41 1.46 7.38
CA ALA A 110 3.62 1.51 8.19
C ALA A 110 3.96 2.95 8.60
N ASN A 111 3.88 3.90 7.66
CA ASN A 111 4.11 5.31 7.95
C ASN A 111 3.02 5.89 8.88
N ALA A 112 1.76 5.48 8.73
CA ALA A 112 0.71 5.87 9.67
C ALA A 112 1.03 5.43 11.12
N CYS A 113 1.55 4.21 11.29
CA CYS A 113 2.00 3.73 12.60
C CYS A 113 3.23 4.49 13.12
N GLY A 114 4.11 4.96 12.23
CA GLY A 114 5.25 5.81 12.57
C GLY A 114 4.85 7.23 12.96
N LEU A 115 3.91 7.82 12.21
CA LEU A 115 3.38 9.18 12.46
C LEU A 115 2.54 9.26 13.73
N GLN A 116 1.76 8.22 13.98
CA GLN A 116 0.86 8.17 15.14
C GLN A 116 0.98 6.82 15.86
N PRO A 117 1.93 6.67 16.79
CA PRO A 117 2.04 5.47 17.62
C PRO A 117 0.72 5.14 18.32
N GLY A 118 0.30 3.88 18.24
CA GLY A 118 -0.96 3.41 18.82
C GLY A 118 -2.20 3.60 17.96
N ILE A 119 -2.07 4.10 16.73
CA ILE A 119 -3.19 4.23 15.77
C ILE A 119 -3.81 2.88 15.39
N ALA A 120 -3.01 1.82 15.39
CA ALA A 120 -3.41 0.47 15.01
C ALA A 120 -3.21 -0.52 16.15
N SER A 121 -4.07 -1.55 16.22
CA SER A 121 -3.87 -2.72 17.09
C SER A 121 -2.84 -3.68 16.52
N HIS A 122 -2.85 -3.87 15.19
CA HIS A 122 -1.94 -4.73 14.44
C HIS A 122 -1.64 -4.12 13.08
N MET A 123 -0.51 -4.51 12.54
CA MET A 123 -0.10 -4.14 11.18
C MET A 123 0.23 -5.38 10.36
N VAL A 124 -0.23 -5.40 9.11
CA VAL A 124 0.15 -6.45 8.14
C VAL A 124 0.68 -5.79 6.88
N LEU A 125 1.88 -6.17 6.49
CA LEU A 125 2.58 -5.66 5.32
C LEU A 125 2.71 -6.77 4.27
N LEU A 126 2.36 -6.47 3.01
CA LEU A 126 2.52 -7.39 1.91
C LEU A 126 3.52 -6.83 0.89
N SER A 127 4.50 -7.65 0.49
CA SER A 127 5.47 -7.43 -0.61
C SER A 127 6.47 -6.29 -0.40
N VAL A 128 6.30 -5.43 0.60
CA VAL A 128 7.22 -4.32 0.88
C VAL A 128 7.62 -4.33 2.36
N GLY A 129 8.91 -4.53 2.64
CA GLY A 129 9.47 -4.45 3.99
C GLY A 129 9.56 -3.01 4.50
N TYR A 130 9.33 -2.81 5.80
CA TYR A 130 9.48 -1.51 6.44
C TYR A 130 10.94 -1.02 6.44
N GLY A 131 11.12 0.29 6.34
CA GLY A 131 12.46 0.91 6.30
C GLY A 131 13.22 0.60 5.01
N THR A 132 12.52 0.42 3.88
CA THR A 132 13.10 0.24 2.54
C THR A 132 12.90 1.50 1.68
N ASN A 133 13.71 1.62 0.61
CA ASN A 133 13.71 2.74 -0.32
C ASN A 133 14.08 4.09 0.33
N ASP A 134 15.00 4.05 1.28
CA ASP A 134 15.75 5.23 1.68
C ASP A 134 16.66 5.63 0.50
N PRO A 135 16.71 6.93 0.09
CA PRO A 135 17.59 7.40 -0.98
C PRO A 135 19.07 7.05 -0.79
N LYS A 136 19.49 6.83 0.45
CA LYS A 136 20.87 6.41 0.82
C LYS A 136 21.05 4.90 0.91
N GLN A 137 19.98 4.13 0.65
CA GLN A 137 20.05 2.67 0.72
C GLN A 137 20.80 2.11 -0.49
N ASP A 138 21.84 1.33 -0.23
CA ASP A 138 22.47 0.51 -1.27
C ASP A 138 21.51 -0.58 -1.75
N LEU A 139 21.32 -0.65 -3.06
CA LEU A 139 20.58 -1.70 -3.73
C LEU A 139 21.53 -2.70 -4.38
N SER A 140 21.19 -3.99 -4.36
CA SER A 140 21.88 -4.96 -5.21
C SER A 140 21.67 -4.61 -6.68
N MET A 141 22.59 -5.03 -7.56
CA MET A 141 22.42 -4.81 -8.99
C MET A 141 21.15 -5.48 -9.51
N GLU A 142 20.81 -6.67 -9.01
CA GLU A 142 19.57 -7.35 -9.34
C GLU A 142 18.33 -6.52 -8.96
N GLN A 143 18.28 -6.01 -7.73
CA GLN A 143 17.18 -5.13 -7.29
C GLN A 143 17.12 -3.82 -8.10
N THR A 144 18.27 -3.26 -8.45
CA THR A 144 18.38 -2.07 -9.30
C THR A 144 17.80 -2.31 -10.69
N GLN A 145 18.05 -3.47 -11.28
CA GLN A 145 17.49 -3.86 -12.56
C GLN A 145 15.96 -4.03 -12.49
N LEU A 146 15.45 -4.64 -11.45
CA LEU A 146 14.01 -4.80 -11.24
C LEU A 146 13.29 -3.46 -11.04
N TYR A 147 13.99 -2.47 -10.46
CA TYR A 147 13.48 -1.10 -10.30
C TYR A 147 13.66 -0.22 -11.54
N TRP A 148 13.87 -0.80 -12.75
CA TRP A 148 14.07 -0.07 -13.99
C TRP A 148 13.01 1.02 -14.22
N TYR A 149 11.78 0.79 -13.81
CA TYR A 149 10.67 1.72 -13.99
C TYR A 149 10.79 2.97 -13.08
N HIS A 150 11.45 2.88 -11.91
CA HIS A 150 11.78 4.03 -11.09
C HIS A 150 12.71 4.98 -11.86
N TRP A 151 13.77 4.41 -12.43
CA TRP A 151 14.76 5.16 -13.20
C TRP A 151 14.16 5.72 -14.49
N PHE A 152 13.31 4.96 -15.15
CA PHE A 152 12.59 5.41 -16.33
C PHE A 152 11.69 6.62 -16.01
N MET A 153 10.90 6.57 -14.95
CA MET A 153 10.03 7.68 -14.50
C MET A 153 10.81 8.92 -14.04
N ALA A 154 12.08 8.81 -13.69
CA ALA A 154 12.94 9.95 -13.38
C ALA A 154 13.44 10.69 -14.63
N THR A 155 13.17 10.20 -15.83
CA THR A 155 13.54 10.85 -17.09
C THR A 155 12.36 11.60 -17.71
N ALA A 156 12.62 12.70 -18.41
CA ALA A 156 11.60 13.42 -19.18
C ALA A 156 10.87 12.53 -20.21
N ARG A 157 11.54 11.50 -20.73
CA ARG A 157 10.94 10.51 -21.64
C ARG A 157 9.94 9.63 -20.89
N GLY A 158 10.32 9.13 -19.72
CA GLY A 158 9.47 8.30 -18.89
C GLY A 158 8.23 9.05 -18.39
N GLU A 159 8.39 10.30 -17.96
CA GLU A 159 7.26 11.16 -17.59
C GLU A 159 6.24 11.28 -18.71
N ARG A 160 6.68 11.67 -19.90
CA ARG A 160 5.77 11.79 -21.06
C ARG A 160 5.09 10.46 -21.39
N TYR A 161 5.82 9.34 -21.29
CA TYR A 161 5.27 8.03 -21.57
C TYR A 161 4.20 7.63 -20.55
N VAL A 162 4.46 7.80 -19.27
CA VAL A 162 3.50 7.45 -18.20
C VAL A 162 2.22 8.30 -18.29
N ARG A 163 2.34 9.61 -18.56
CA ARG A 163 1.17 10.49 -18.76
C ARG A 163 0.32 10.07 -19.96
N ALA A 164 0.96 9.64 -21.04
CA ALA A 164 0.24 9.25 -22.26
C ALA A 164 -0.26 7.81 -22.25
N ASN A 165 0.44 6.89 -21.60
CA ASN A 165 0.24 5.45 -21.71
C ASN A 165 0.21 4.75 -20.33
N GLY A 166 -0.34 5.40 -19.30
CA GLY A 166 -0.31 4.90 -17.92
C GLY A 166 -0.90 3.51 -17.74
N LYS A 167 -1.98 3.19 -18.47
CA LYS A 167 -2.59 1.86 -18.45
C LYS A 167 -1.64 0.79 -19.01
N GLU A 168 -1.08 1.02 -20.21
CA GLU A 168 -0.13 0.09 -20.83
C GLU A 168 1.11 -0.10 -19.96
N PHE A 169 1.64 1.01 -19.42
CA PHE A 169 2.75 0.98 -18.49
C PHE A 169 2.45 0.13 -17.26
N SER A 170 1.29 0.31 -16.66
CA SER A 170 0.84 -0.49 -15.50
C SER A 170 0.66 -1.97 -15.83
N GLN A 171 0.14 -2.28 -17.02
CA GLN A 171 -0.02 -3.66 -17.46
C GLN A 171 1.33 -4.38 -17.58
N ARG A 172 2.36 -3.67 -18.05
CA ARG A 172 3.72 -4.23 -18.11
C ARG A 172 4.21 -4.66 -16.72
N MET A 173 3.86 -3.93 -15.65
CA MET A 173 4.20 -4.33 -14.28
C MET A 173 3.47 -5.62 -13.88
N TRP A 174 2.18 -5.72 -14.19
CA TRP A 174 1.40 -6.93 -13.94
C TRP A 174 1.96 -8.15 -14.66
N ASP A 175 2.40 -7.99 -15.91
CA ASP A 175 2.96 -9.08 -16.73
C ASP A 175 4.32 -9.59 -16.22
N THR A 176 5.03 -8.79 -15.41
CA THR A 176 6.42 -9.09 -15.05
C THR A 176 6.68 -9.25 -13.55
N TRP A 177 5.77 -8.81 -12.67
CA TRP A 177 6.00 -8.80 -11.23
C TRP A 177 5.54 -10.07 -10.50
N ALA A 178 4.82 -10.93 -11.20
CA ALA A 178 4.31 -12.20 -10.69
C ALA A 178 4.46 -13.31 -11.74
N PRO A 179 4.30 -14.58 -11.36
CA PRO A 179 4.40 -15.71 -12.27
C PRO A 179 3.47 -15.57 -13.48
N LYS A 180 3.94 -16.00 -14.66
CA LYS A 180 3.17 -15.89 -15.88
C LYS A 180 1.81 -16.56 -15.78
N GLY A 181 0.76 -15.84 -16.17
CA GLY A 181 -0.62 -16.36 -16.16
C GLY A 181 -1.33 -16.26 -14.80
N TRP A 182 -0.82 -15.47 -13.87
CA TRP A 182 -1.39 -15.30 -12.52
C TRP A 182 -2.74 -14.57 -12.50
N TYR A 183 -3.10 -13.84 -13.55
CA TYR A 183 -4.37 -13.11 -13.64
C TYR A 183 -5.11 -13.39 -14.95
N LEU A 184 -6.44 -13.21 -14.91
CA LEU A 184 -7.27 -13.25 -16.10
C LEU A 184 -7.27 -11.89 -16.82
N PRO A 185 -7.36 -11.84 -18.16
CA PRO A 185 -7.26 -10.58 -18.91
C PRO A 185 -8.23 -9.49 -18.44
N ASN A 186 -9.47 -9.84 -18.08
CA ASN A 186 -10.47 -8.90 -17.61
C ASN A 186 -10.18 -8.35 -16.20
N GLU A 187 -9.35 -8.99 -15.39
CA GLU A 187 -8.98 -8.50 -14.05
C GLU A 187 -8.16 -7.21 -14.13
N PHE A 188 -7.19 -7.17 -15.04
CA PHE A 188 -6.43 -5.94 -15.26
C PHE A 188 -7.31 -4.81 -15.78
N GLU A 189 -8.19 -5.09 -16.77
CA GLU A 189 -9.11 -4.09 -17.33
C GLU A 189 -9.99 -3.44 -16.26
N GLN A 190 -10.57 -4.26 -15.38
CA GLN A 190 -11.41 -3.76 -14.29
C GLN A 190 -10.61 -2.99 -13.24
N THR A 191 -9.37 -3.38 -12.98
CA THR A 191 -8.46 -2.68 -12.06
C THR A 191 -8.03 -1.34 -12.64
N ALA A 192 -7.70 -1.31 -13.92
CA ALA A 192 -7.24 -0.13 -14.63
C ALA A 192 -8.28 0.99 -14.73
N MET A 193 -9.57 0.71 -14.47
CA MET A 193 -10.58 1.77 -14.33
C MET A 193 -10.24 2.78 -13.23
N ALA A 194 -9.53 2.37 -12.19
CA ALA A 194 -9.09 3.27 -11.12
C ALA A 194 -7.99 4.25 -11.58
N PHE A 195 -7.25 3.92 -12.65
CA PHE A 195 -6.19 4.74 -13.22
C PHE A 195 -6.73 5.88 -14.10
N ASN A 196 -8.05 5.89 -14.38
CA ASN A 196 -8.72 7.01 -15.06
C ASN A 196 -8.87 8.24 -14.13
N ASN A 197 -8.36 8.19 -12.91
CA ASN A 197 -8.24 9.38 -12.07
C ASN A 197 -7.32 10.41 -12.78
N PRO A 198 -7.75 11.67 -12.96
CA PRO A 198 -6.96 12.67 -13.66
C PRO A 198 -5.62 12.97 -12.96
N ASP A 199 -5.53 12.72 -11.66
CA ASP A 199 -4.34 12.96 -10.85
C ASP A 199 -3.40 11.74 -10.79
N TRP A 200 -3.79 10.59 -11.39
CA TRP A 200 -3.05 9.33 -11.26
C TRP A 200 -1.60 9.44 -11.72
N ALA A 201 -1.38 10.03 -12.89
CA ALA A 201 -0.04 10.15 -13.46
C ALA A 201 0.85 11.06 -12.62
N GLU A 202 0.33 12.19 -12.16
CA GLU A 202 1.10 13.17 -11.38
C GLU A 202 1.48 12.60 -10.01
N VAL A 203 0.53 11.99 -9.29
CA VAL A 203 0.80 11.32 -8.00
C VAL A 203 1.80 10.17 -8.18
N THR A 204 1.66 9.37 -9.23
CA THR A 204 2.57 8.26 -9.55
C THR A 204 3.98 8.76 -9.80
N LEU A 205 4.15 9.71 -10.73
CA LEU A 205 5.46 10.24 -11.10
C LEU A 205 6.14 10.89 -9.90
N HIS A 206 5.42 11.76 -9.18
CA HIS A 206 5.97 12.40 -8.00
C HIS A 206 6.43 11.37 -6.96
N SER A 207 5.65 10.32 -6.69
CA SER A 207 6.00 9.29 -5.71
C SER A 207 7.33 8.60 -6.01
N TYR A 208 7.55 8.22 -7.26
CA TYR A 208 8.78 7.53 -7.64
C TYR A 208 9.96 8.48 -7.80
N GLN A 209 9.74 9.69 -8.27
CA GLN A 209 10.80 10.70 -8.40
C GLN A 209 11.25 11.22 -7.03
N HIS A 210 10.32 11.60 -6.15
CA HIS A 210 10.62 12.08 -4.80
C HIS A 210 11.43 11.06 -3.99
N ARG A 211 11.06 9.80 -4.07
CA ARG A 211 11.70 8.69 -3.35
C ARG A 211 13.21 8.60 -3.58
N TRP A 212 13.68 9.03 -4.73
CA TRP A 212 15.09 8.99 -5.14
C TRP A 212 15.71 10.38 -5.30
N GLY A 213 15.04 11.42 -4.81
CA GLY A 213 15.55 12.80 -4.83
C GLY A 213 15.46 13.49 -6.19
N HIS A 214 14.59 13.01 -7.10
CA HIS A 214 14.37 13.61 -8.43
C HIS A 214 13.17 14.58 -8.48
N ALA A 215 12.39 14.68 -7.43
CA ALA A 215 11.32 15.66 -7.26
C ALA A 215 11.43 16.34 -5.88
N PRO A 216 11.03 17.61 -5.75
CA PRO A 216 11.04 18.29 -4.45
C PRO A 216 9.97 17.73 -3.52
N SER A 217 10.22 17.83 -2.21
CA SER A 217 9.21 17.57 -1.18
C SER A 217 8.10 18.62 -1.22
N ASP A 218 6.90 18.23 -0.85
CA ASP A 218 5.83 19.16 -0.52
C ASP A 218 6.00 19.62 0.94
N PRO A 219 6.23 20.91 1.21
CA PRO A 219 6.46 21.42 2.56
C PRO A 219 5.32 21.15 3.55
N TYR A 220 4.13 20.88 3.06
CA TYR A 220 3.00 20.47 3.92
C TYR A 220 3.33 19.23 4.78
N TYR A 221 4.23 18.37 4.32
CA TYR A 221 4.62 17.12 4.99
C TYR A 221 6.00 17.18 5.66
N ASP A 222 6.65 18.36 5.77
CA ASP A 222 8.00 18.46 6.37
C ASP A 222 8.05 17.91 7.80
N ALA A 223 7.03 18.17 8.60
CA ALA A 223 6.93 17.63 9.96
C ALA A 223 6.77 16.10 9.97
N ASP A 224 6.01 15.56 9.04
CA ASP A 224 5.81 14.11 8.88
C ASP A 224 7.09 13.43 8.39
N GLU A 225 7.79 14.03 7.42
CA GLU A 225 9.09 13.55 6.94
C GLU A 225 10.12 13.50 8.09
N ALA A 226 10.16 14.53 8.93
CA ALA A 226 11.07 14.57 10.08
C ALA A 226 10.78 13.46 11.11
N LEU A 227 9.53 13.04 11.27
CA LEU A 227 9.16 11.91 12.12
C LEU A 227 9.49 10.55 11.50
N LEU A 228 9.50 10.46 10.17
CA LEU A 228 9.70 9.21 9.44
C LEU A 228 11.15 8.98 9.01
N HIS A 229 12.03 9.98 9.11
CA HIS A 229 13.44 9.87 8.75
C HIS A 229 14.38 10.31 9.88
N PRO A 230 15.17 9.36 10.46
CA PRO A 230 15.24 7.93 10.12
C PRO A 230 13.97 7.18 10.51
N ALA A 231 13.71 6.07 9.83
CA ALA A 231 12.53 5.24 10.07
C ALA A 231 12.41 4.87 11.57
N PRO A 232 11.31 5.26 12.26
CA PRO A 232 11.14 5.00 13.69
C PRO A 232 10.97 3.51 14.00
N VAL A 233 11.27 3.13 15.23
CA VAL A 233 11.00 1.78 15.73
C VAL A 233 9.51 1.68 16.08
N LEU A 234 8.81 0.72 15.50
CA LEU A 234 7.37 0.50 15.66
C LEU A 234 7.09 -0.53 16.76
N ASN A 235 6.14 -0.22 17.65
CA ASN A 235 5.73 -1.15 18.72
C ASN A 235 4.46 -1.94 18.38
N VAL A 236 3.85 -1.70 17.24
CA VAL A 236 2.65 -2.42 16.79
C VAL A 236 2.99 -3.87 16.40
N PRO A 237 2.25 -4.88 16.88
CA PRO A 237 2.41 -6.26 16.42
C PRO A 237 2.29 -6.34 14.91
N THR A 238 3.31 -6.90 14.24
CA THR A 238 3.44 -6.83 12.78
C THR A 238 3.62 -8.20 12.14
N LEU A 239 2.82 -8.48 11.11
CA LEU A 239 3.01 -9.59 10.19
C LEU A 239 3.52 -9.06 8.85
N MET A 240 4.64 -9.60 8.36
CA MET A 240 5.17 -9.35 7.02
C MET A 240 4.96 -10.59 6.15
N LEU A 241 4.15 -10.46 5.09
CA LEU A 241 3.95 -11.48 4.06
C LEU A 241 4.70 -11.09 2.79
N HIS A 242 5.49 -12.00 2.23
CA HIS A 242 6.23 -11.73 1.00
C HIS A 242 6.15 -12.93 0.06
N GLY A 243 5.87 -12.68 -1.21
CA GLY A 243 5.91 -13.72 -2.24
C GLY A 243 7.34 -14.19 -2.48
N GLU A 244 7.56 -15.50 -2.50
CA GLU A 244 8.90 -16.08 -2.68
C GLU A 244 9.51 -15.77 -4.05
N VAL A 245 8.65 -15.60 -5.06
CA VAL A 245 9.05 -15.31 -6.45
C VAL A 245 8.59 -13.91 -6.90
N ASP A 246 8.57 -12.95 -5.96
CA ASP A 246 8.26 -11.55 -6.25
C ASP A 246 9.22 -11.00 -7.31
N GLY A 247 8.67 -10.59 -8.46
CA GLY A 247 9.42 -10.17 -9.64
C GLY A 247 9.84 -8.71 -9.63
N VAL A 248 9.58 -7.95 -8.55
CA VAL A 248 9.96 -6.53 -8.42
C VAL A 248 10.63 -6.20 -7.09
N SER A 249 10.08 -6.64 -5.98
CA SER A 249 10.69 -6.47 -4.67
C SER A 249 11.24 -7.81 -4.21
N LEU A 250 12.54 -8.03 -4.37
CA LEU A 250 13.14 -9.31 -3.99
C LEU A 250 12.83 -9.64 -2.52
N PRO A 251 12.52 -10.90 -2.19
CA PRO A 251 12.21 -11.31 -0.81
C PRO A 251 13.31 -10.93 0.20
N ALA A 252 14.56 -10.77 -0.26
CA ALA A 252 15.66 -10.27 0.56
C ALA A 252 15.42 -8.85 1.11
N THR A 253 14.62 -8.02 0.42
CA THR A 253 14.32 -6.64 0.85
C THR A 253 13.51 -6.57 2.13
N SER A 254 12.69 -7.57 2.42
CA SER A 254 11.92 -7.69 3.67
C SER A 254 12.63 -8.51 4.75
N ALA A 255 13.80 -9.09 4.46
CA ALA A 255 14.57 -9.85 5.44
C ALA A 255 15.33 -8.92 6.41
N LYS A 256 15.60 -9.43 7.63
CA LYS A 256 16.40 -8.72 8.65
C LYS A 256 15.83 -7.34 9.00
N ARG A 257 14.49 -7.25 9.12
CA ARG A 257 13.79 -6.01 9.49
C ARG A 257 13.38 -5.97 10.96
N GLU A 258 13.69 -6.99 11.74
CA GLU A 258 13.36 -7.13 13.17
C GLU A 258 13.81 -5.90 13.98
N LYS A 259 14.94 -5.29 13.62
CA LYS A 259 15.49 -4.10 14.28
C LYS A 259 14.56 -2.87 14.27
N PHE A 260 13.58 -2.85 13.39
CA PHE A 260 12.60 -1.77 13.27
C PHE A 260 11.35 -2.00 14.13
N PHE A 261 11.29 -3.10 14.89
CA PHE A 261 10.12 -3.45 15.67
C PHE A 261 10.51 -3.75 17.12
N SER A 262 9.83 -3.10 18.06
CA SER A 262 9.93 -3.42 19.50
C SER A 262 8.78 -4.31 19.97
N GLY A 263 7.69 -4.40 19.19
CA GLY A 263 6.60 -5.35 19.37
C GLY A 263 6.83 -6.68 18.62
N PRO A 264 5.89 -7.62 18.73
CA PRO A 264 5.94 -8.89 18.00
C PRO A 264 6.07 -8.67 16.49
N TYR A 265 7.06 -9.31 15.88
CA TYR A 265 7.29 -9.26 14.43
C TYR A 265 7.42 -10.67 13.86
N VAL A 266 6.59 -10.99 12.89
CA VAL A 266 6.63 -12.27 12.18
C VAL A 266 6.79 -12.00 10.69
N ARG A 267 7.75 -12.66 10.04
CA ARG A 267 7.91 -12.65 8.60
C ARG A 267 7.62 -14.03 8.02
N GLN A 268 6.77 -14.10 7.02
CA GLN A 268 6.41 -15.32 6.32
C GLN A 268 6.60 -15.17 4.81
N LEU A 269 7.31 -16.11 4.18
CA LEU A 269 7.36 -16.24 2.73
C LEU A 269 6.20 -17.10 2.25
N LEU A 270 5.63 -16.72 1.10
CA LEU A 270 4.56 -17.45 0.44
C LEU A 270 5.14 -18.18 -0.80
N PRO A 271 5.32 -19.52 -0.73
CA PRO A 271 5.93 -20.28 -1.80
C PRO A 271 5.17 -20.16 -3.12
N GLY A 272 5.90 -19.90 -4.21
CA GLY A 272 5.37 -19.80 -5.56
C GLY A 272 4.50 -18.56 -5.85
N VAL A 273 4.42 -17.60 -4.91
CA VAL A 273 3.65 -16.36 -5.01
C VAL A 273 4.57 -15.22 -5.42
N GLY A 274 4.11 -14.36 -6.32
CA GLY A 274 4.83 -13.16 -6.80
C GLY A 274 4.49 -11.92 -5.97
N HIS A 275 4.38 -10.78 -6.68
CA HIS A 275 4.22 -9.46 -6.04
C HIS A 275 2.81 -9.17 -5.51
N PHE A 276 1.78 -9.88 -5.97
CA PHE A 276 0.39 -9.60 -5.63
C PHE A 276 -0.24 -10.71 -4.75
N PRO A 277 0.29 -10.98 -3.53
CA PRO A 277 -0.13 -12.12 -2.71
C PRO A 277 -1.63 -12.17 -2.46
N GLN A 278 -2.28 -11.02 -2.26
CA GLN A 278 -3.71 -10.90 -2.01
C GLN A 278 -4.58 -11.30 -3.22
N ARG A 279 -3.99 -11.30 -4.42
CA ARG A 279 -4.63 -11.76 -5.66
C ARG A 279 -4.23 -13.18 -6.04
N GLU A 280 -2.94 -13.51 -5.91
CA GLU A 280 -2.38 -14.80 -6.31
C GLU A 280 -2.74 -15.93 -5.34
N ALA A 281 -2.85 -15.61 -4.05
CA ALA A 281 -3.10 -16.59 -2.99
C ALA A 281 -4.03 -16.03 -1.88
N PRO A 282 -5.24 -15.54 -2.23
CA PRO A 282 -6.12 -14.81 -1.30
C PRO A 282 -6.45 -15.60 -0.03
N SER A 283 -6.73 -16.89 -0.15
CA SER A 283 -7.03 -17.75 1.01
C SER A 283 -5.82 -17.91 1.94
N LYS A 284 -4.60 -18.05 1.40
CA LYS A 284 -3.37 -18.11 2.22
C LYS A 284 -3.13 -16.80 2.95
N VAL A 285 -3.32 -15.66 2.26
CA VAL A 285 -3.20 -14.33 2.87
C VAL A 285 -4.21 -14.15 3.99
N ALA A 286 -5.49 -14.46 3.75
CA ALA A 286 -6.53 -14.37 4.77
C ALA A 286 -6.24 -15.27 5.99
N GLN A 287 -5.82 -16.51 5.77
CA GLN A 287 -5.43 -17.44 6.84
C GLN A 287 -4.25 -16.93 7.65
N ALA A 288 -3.22 -16.37 6.99
CA ALA A 288 -2.05 -15.81 7.67
C ALA A 288 -2.46 -14.59 8.55
N ILE A 289 -3.29 -13.70 8.02
CA ILE A 289 -3.83 -12.55 8.78
C ILE A 289 -4.60 -13.06 10.01
N LEU A 290 -5.60 -13.92 9.81
CA LEU A 290 -6.45 -14.44 10.90
C LEU A 290 -5.65 -15.21 11.94
N GLY A 291 -4.69 -16.03 11.50
CA GLY A 291 -3.78 -16.78 12.39
C GLY A 291 -2.93 -15.86 13.23
N PHE A 292 -2.40 -14.79 12.63
CA PHE A 292 -1.59 -13.78 13.33
C PHE A 292 -2.41 -13.01 14.37
N LEU A 293 -3.62 -12.58 14.01
CA LEU A 293 -4.52 -11.86 14.93
C LEU A 293 -4.93 -12.75 16.12
N LYS A 294 -5.18 -14.03 15.87
CA LYS A 294 -5.49 -15.01 16.92
C LYS A 294 -4.31 -15.26 17.88
N ALA A 295 -3.09 -15.26 17.35
CA ALA A 295 -1.87 -15.47 18.15
C ALA A 295 -1.46 -14.22 18.95
N ASN A 296 -1.94 -13.04 18.57
CA ASN A 296 -1.67 -11.75 19.20
C ASN A 296 -3.01 -11.05 19.49
N PRO A 297 -3.81 -11.50 20.44
CA PRO A 297 -5.12 -10.92 20.69
C PRO A 297 -5.00 -9.44 21.08
N VAL A 298 -5.97 -8.62 20.63
CA VAL A 298 -6.12 -7.24 21.11
C VAL A 298 -6.49 -7.33 22.57
N GLY A 299 -5.67 -6.75 23.44
CA GLY A 299 -5.91 -6.69 24.89
C GLY A 299 -7.07 -5.75 25.25
#